data_6676ab51b012151daf7150c0e2eab7d7
#
_entry.id   6676ab51b012151daf7150c0e2eab7d7
#
_cell.length_a   1.000
_cell.length_b   1.000
_cell.length_c   1.000
_cell.angle_alpha   90.00
_cell.angle_beta   90.00
_cell.angle_gamma   90.00
#
_symmetry.space_group_name_H-M   'P 1'
#
loop_
_entity.id
_entity.type
_entity.pdbx_description
1 polymer ?
#
loop_
_entity_poly.entity_id
_entity_poly.type
_entity_poly.pdbx_seq_one_letter_code
_entity_poly.pdbx_strand_id
1 'polypeptide(L)'
;MIMMGLMLGASSLYAQPGSVQKLAKSVFTLTTFNQKGDIIASTQGVFIDNKGTAISTFKPFVGAVKASVVDASGKSIPVEAIMGADELYDVAKFRINASTVAAPIATKESAAGDKVWLVPYSIKKPAYQQEDISSVEKFKTTYNYYIFSNS
;
A
#
# COMPACT_ATOMS: atom_id res chain seq x y z
N MET A 1 -24.51 26.03 -15.60
CA MET A 1 -23.75 25.05 -16.40
C MET A 1 -22.44 24.63 -15.76
N ILE A 2 -21.66 25.54 -15.26
CA ILE A 2 -20.43 25.24 -14.51
C ILE A 2 -20.70 24.42 -13.23
N MET A 3 -21.82 24.68 -12.57
CA MET A 3 -22.26 23.90 -11.38
C MET A 3 -22.59 22.44 -11.69
N MET A 4 -23.05 22.09 -12.88
CA MET A 4 -23.32 20.70 -13.25
C MET A 4 -22.04 19.89 -13.44
N GLY A 5 -20.98 20.48 -13.97
CA GLY A 5 -19.67 19.83 -14.06
C GLY A 5 -19.03 19.58 -12.69
N LEU A 6 -19.21 20.50 -11.75
CA LEU A 6 -18.80 20.34 -10.35
C LEU A 6 -19.60 19.26 -9.61
N MET A 7 -20.90 19.12 -9.91
CA MET A 7 -21.74 18.07 -9.32
C MET A 7 -21.37 16.67 -9.83
N LEU A 8 -21.00 16.52 -11.08
CA LEU A 8 -20.51 15.26 -11.64
C LEU A 8 -19.14 14.87 -11.07
N GLY A 9 -18.27 15.86 -10.87
CA GLY A 9 -17.02 15.65 -10.16
C GLY A 9 -17.22 15.30 -8.69
N ALA A 10 -18.18 15.95 -8.02
CA ALA A 10 -18.53 15.64 -6.64
C ALA A 10 -19.14 14.25 -6.48
N SER A 11 -20.00 13.81 -7.41
CA SER A 11 -20.58 12.46 -7.35
C SER A 11 -19.53 11.36 -7.57
N SER A 12 -18.54 11.56 -8.41
CA SER A 12 -17.43 10.62 -8.54
C SER A 12 -16.51 10.62 -7.31
N LEU A 13 -16.35 11.74 -6.62
CA LEU A 13 -15.67 11.84 -5.34
C LEU A 13 -16.44 11.15 -4.21
N TYR A 14 -17.75 11.22 -4.21
CA TYR A 14 -18.60 10.54 -3.20
C TYR A 14 -18.77 9.04 -3.46
N ALA A 15 -18.65 8.55 -4.69
CA ALA A 15 -18.69 7.13 -4.98
C ALA A 15 -17.42 6.38 -4.53
N GLN A 16 -16.27 7.06 -4.44
CA GLN A 16 -14.96 6.49 -4.09
C GLN A 16 -14.63 6.51 -2.57
N PRO A 17 -15.03 7.52 -1.76
CA PRO A 17 -14.52 7.64 -0.39
C PRO A 17 -14.80 6.45 0.52
N GLY A 18 -15.93 5.77 0.37
CA GLY A 18 -16.25 4.59 1.19
C GLY A 18 -15.35 3.40 0.92
N SER A 19 -15.01 3.14 -0.33
CA SER A 19 -14.08 2.08 -0.73
C SER A 19 -12.63 2.43 -0.35
N VAL A 20 -12.24 3.68 -0.53
CA VAL A 20 -10.91 4.18 -0.14
C VAL A 20 -10.71 4.13 1.37
N GLN A 21 -11.72 4.52 2.16
CA GLN A 21 -11.69 4.40 3.62
C GLN A 21 -11.55 2.95 4.08
N LYS A 22 -12.22 2.02 3.39
CA LYS A 22 -12.06 0.58 3.68
C LYS A 22 -10.65 0.11 3.35
N LEU A 23 -10.09 0.53 2.21
CA LEU A 23 -8.73 0.18 1.79
C LEU A 23 -7.66 0.77 2.71
N ALA A 24 -7.89 1.94 3.30
CA ALA A 24 -6.98 2.52 4.29
C ALA A 24 -6.75 1.61 5.50
N LYS A 25 -7.71 0.74 5.84
CA LYS A 25 -7.56 -0.26 6.91
C LYS A 25 -6.64 -1.42 6.54
N SER A 26 -6.35 -1.62 5.26
CA SER A 26 -5.41 -2.63 4.79
C SER A 26 -3.96 -2.16 4.71
N VAL A 27 -3.71 -0.86 4.89
CA VAL A 27 -2.36 -0.28 4.88
C VAL A 27 -1.76 -0.32 6.29
N PHE A 28 -0.48 -0.66 6.38
CA PHE A 28 0.28 -0.71 7.64
C PHE A 28 1.64 -0.04 7.49
N THR A 29 2.28 0.25 8.61
CA THR A 29 3.71 0.56 8.67
C THR A 29 4.48 -0.69 9.09
N LEU A 30 5.51 -1.06 8.34
CA LEU A 30 6.49 -2.09 8.68
C LEU A 30 7.73 -1.43 9.27
N THR A 31 8.21 -1.94 10.38
CA THR A 31 9.49 -1.56 10.99
C THR A 31 10.34 -2.79 11.19
N THR A 32 11.60 -2.72 10.78
CA THR A 32 12.57 -3.81 10.88
C THR A 32 13.70 -3.44 11.82
N PHE A 33 14.27 -4.44 12.50
CA PHE A 33 15.23 -4.26 13.57
C PHE A 33 16.44 -5.17 13.38
N ASN A 34 17.63 -4.65 13.75
CA ASN A 34 18.87 -5.41 13.78
C ASN A 34 18.97 -6.28 15.06
N GLN A 35 20.08 -7.00 15.20
CA GLN A 35 20.32 -7.87 16.35
C GLN A 35 20.44 -7.11 17.68
N LYS A 36 20.80 -5.81 17.65
CA LYS A 36 20.86 -4.95 18.84
C LYS A 36 19.50 -4.37 19.23
N GLY A 37 18.48 -4.53 18.38
CA GLY A 37 17.16 -3.96 18.56
C GLY A 37 17.01 -2.55 17.99
N ASP A 38 18.01 -2.04 17.26
CA ASP A 38 17.92 -0.75 16.59
C ASP A 38 17.06 -0.89 15.33
N ILE A 39 16.33 0.17 15.00
CA ILE A 39 15.55 0.25 13.77
C ILE A 39 16.50 0.33 12.57
N ILE A 40 16.33 -0.59 11.63
CA ILE A 40 17.02 -0.56 10.33
C ILE A 40 16.26 0.34 9.36
N ALA A 41 14.94 0.09 9.23
CA ALA A 41 14.10 0.78 8.28
C ALA A 41 12.65 0.78 8.72
N SER A 42 11.89 1.76 8.20
CA SER A 42 10.45 1.81 8.29
C SER A 42 9.89 2.08 6.89
N THR A 43 8.86 1.33 6.51
CA THR A 43 8.18 1.45 5.22
C THR A 43 6.70 1.15 5.38
N GLN A 44 5.94 1.35 4.33
CA GLN A 44 4.53 0.98 4.29
C GLN A 44 4.32 -0.30 3.52
N GLY A 45 3.21 -0.98 3.81
CA GLY A 45 2.79 -2.16 3.09
C GLY A 45 1.29 -2.32 3.13
N VAL A 46 0.81 -3.41 2.54
CA VAL A 46 -0.62 -3.68 2.39
C VAL A 46 -0.94 -5.13 2.68
N PHE A 47 -2.04 -5.39 3.40
CA PHE A 47 -2.58 -6.73 3.57
C PHE A 47 -3.38 -7.14 2.33
N ILE A 48 -3.16 -8.34 1.85
CA ILE A 48 -3.76 -8.87 0.62
C ILE A 48 -4.82 -9.95 0.87
N ASP A 49 -4.95 -10.39 2.11
CA ASP A 49 -6.03 -11.29 2.54
C ASP A 49 -6.49 -10.94 3.98
N ASN A 50 -7.44 -11.70 4.49
CA ASN A 50 -7.97 -11.54 5.86
C ASN A 50 -7.24 -12.39 6.91
N LYS A 51 -6.16 -13.08 6.54
CA LYS A 51 -5.40 -14.02 7.38
C LYS A 51 -4.01 -13.51 7.75
N GLY A 52 -3.73 -12.24 7.47
CA GLY A 52 -2.46 -11.61 7.81
C GLY A 52 -1.37 -11.73 6.75
N THR A 53 -1.70 -12.12 5.52
CA THR A 53 -0.73 -12.09 4.43
C THR A 53 -0.54 -10.65 3.95
N ALA A 54 0.71 -10.24 3.86
CA ALA A 54 1.12 -8.88 3.61
C ALA A 54 2.18 -8.77 2.50
N ILE A 55 2.19 -7.63 1.83
CA ILE A 55 3.21 -7.26 0.84
C ILE A 55 3.81 -5.91 1.23
N SER A 56 5.14 -5.80 1.12
CA SER A 56 5.90 -4.55 1.24
C SER A 56 7.11 -4.57 0.33
N THR A 57 7.94 -3.54 0.40
CA THR A 57 9.28 -3.58 -0.21
C THR A 57 10.18 -4.57 0.52
N PHE A 58 11.15 -5.16 -0.19
CA PHE A 58 12.09 -6.15 0.33
C PHE A 58 13.26 -5.54 1.10
N LYS A 59 13.80 -4.42 0.62
CA LYS A 59 15.01 -3.78 1.18
C LYS A 59 15.01 -3.61 2.69
N PRO A 60 13.89 -3.25 3.37
CA PRO A 60 13.86 -3.16 4.83
C PRO A 60 14.22 -4.45 5.57
N PHE A 61 14.06 -5.60 4.94
CA PHE A 61 14.39 -6.89 5.56
C PHE A 61 15.87 -7.26 5.49
N VAL A 62 16.66 -6.57 4.67
CA VAL A 62 18.10 -6.86 4.53
C VAL A 62 18.81 -6.53 5.84
N GLY A 63 19.43 -7.53 6.45
CA GLY A 63 20.08 -7.42 7.76
C GLY A 63 19.14 -7.38 8.97
N ALA A 64 17.83 -7.52 8.75
CA ALA A 64 16.88 -7.59 9.83
C ALA A 64 16.83 -8.98 10.47
N VAL A 65 16.73 -9.01 11.80
CA VAL A 65 16.49 -10.23 12.58
C VAL A 65 15.08 -10.25 13.18
N LYS A 66 14.40 -9.10 13.18
CA LYS A 66 13.04 -8.92 13.69
C LYS A 66 12.32 -7.87 12.86
N ALA A 67 11.03 -8.07 12.70
CA ALA A 67 10.15 -7.09 12.07
C ALA A 67 8.79 -7.05 12.77
N SER A 68 8.14 -5.90 12.76
CA SER A 68 6.77 -5.72 13.23
C SER A 68 6.00 -4.78 12.31
N VAL A 69 4.70 -4.98 12.24
CA VAL A 69 3.79 -4.06 11.57
C VAL A 69 2.98 -3.29 12.59
N VAL A 70 2.62 -2.05 12.28
CA VAL A 70 1.61 -1.29 13.01
C VAL A 70 0.43 -1.11 12.06
N ASP A 71 -0.70 -1.69 12.42
CA ASP A 71 -1.92 -1.65 11.61
C ASP A 71 -2.64 -0.29 11.71
N ALA A 72 -3.72 -0.14 10.95
CA ALA A 72 -4.50 1.10 10.92
C ALA A 72 -5.18 1.45 12.26
N SER A 73 -5.27 0.50 13.21
CA SER A 73 -5.75 0.74 14.57
C SER A 73 -4.64 1.19 15.52
N GLY A 74 -3.37 1.18 15.06
CA GLY A 74 -2.20 1.48 15.88
C GLY A 74 -1.66 0.27 16.66
N LYS A 75 -2.17 -0.94 16.39
CA LYS A 75 -1.71 -2.17 17.03
C LYS A 75 -0.41 -2.64 16.40
N SER A 76 0.60 -2.87 17.24
CA SER A 76 1.87 -3.47 16.81
C SER A 76 1.78 -5.00 16.84
N ILE A 77 2.13 -5.65 15.73
CA ILE A 77 2.03 -7.10 15.54
C ILE A 77 3.35 -7.60 14.93
N PRO A 78 4.00 -8.62 15.52
CA PRO A 78 5.24 -9.14 14.98
C PRO A 78 5.02 -9.84 13.63
N VAL A 79 6.00 -9.74 12.75
CA VAL A 79 6.07 -10.56 11.54
C VAL A 79 6.43 -11.98 11.95
N GLU A 80 5.60 -12.94 11.52
CA GLU A 80 5.75 -14.35 11.89
C GLU A 80 6.70 -15.09 10.93
N ALA A 81 6.53 -14.85 9.62
CA ALA A 81 7.29 -15.56 8.60
C ALA A 81 7.39 -14.74 7.30
N ILE A 82 8.53 -14.81 6.66
CA ILE A 82 8.72 -14.39 5.27
C ILE A 82 8.29 -15.54 4.38
N MET A 83 7.32 -15.30 3.52
CA MET A 83 6.74 -16.29 2.60
C MET A 83 7.42 -16.30 1.23
N GLY A 84 8.01 -15.19 0.85
CA GLY A 84 8.73 -15.01 -0.41
C GLY A 84 9.29 -13.61 -0.53
N ALA A 85 10.34 -13.48 -1.32
CA ALA A 85 10.97 -12.20 -1.59
C ALA A 85 11.54 -12.19 -3.02
N ASP A 86 11.50 -11.01 -3.62
CA ASP A 86 12.11 -10.73 -4.91
C ASP A 86 12.97 -9.46 -4.75
N GLU A 87 14.28 -9.67 -4.70
CA GLU A 87 15.25 -8.57 -4.54
C GLU A 87 15.30 -7.67 -5.77
N LEU A 88 15.13 -8.26 -6.97
CA LEU A 88 15.20 -7.52 -8.22
C LEU A 88 14.08 -6.49 -8.35
N TYR A 89 12.88 -6.86 -7.91
CA TYR A 89 11.68 -6.02 -7.95
C TYR A 89 11.37 -5.35 -6.62
N ASP A 90 12.21 -5.58 -5.61
CA ASP A 90 12.07 -5.02 -4.27
C ASP A 90 10.71 -5.33 -3.65
N VAL A 91 10.28 -6.59 -3.69
CA VAL A 91 9.00 -7.04 -3.14
C VAL A 91 9.22 -8.16 -2.13
N ALA A 92 8.58 -8.07 -0.98
CA ALA A 92 8.51 -9.11 0.03
C ALA A 92 7.07 -9.46 0.37
N LYS A 93 6.77 -10.76 0.45
CA LYS A 93 5.52 -11.31 0.94
C LYS A 93 5.77 -11.98 2.27
N PHE A 94 5.00 -11.64 3.29
CA PHE A 94 5.17 -12.16 4.63
C PHE A 94 3.83 -12.34 5.34
N ARG A 95 3.84 -12.94 6.52
CA ARG A 95 2.65 -13.20 7.32
C ARG A 95 2.80 -12.65 8.74
N ILE A 96 1.70 -12.14 9.25
CA ILE A 96 1.47 -11.85 10.66
C ILE A 96 0.35 -12.73 11.20
N ASN A 97 0.32 -12.96 12.51
CA ASN A 97 -0.75 -13.71 13.16
C ASN A 97 -1.85 -12.73 13.63
N ALA A 98 -2.67 -12.28 12.71
CA ALA A 98 -3.82 -11.44 12.99
C ALA A 98 -4.86 -11.52 11.87
N SER A 99 -6.10 -11.21 12.23
CA SER A 99 -7.16 -10.97 11.23
C SER A 99 -6.98 -9.56 10.65
N THR A 100 -7.02 -9.45 9.34
CA THR A 100 -6.69 -8.23 8.59
C THR A 100 -7.78 -7.85 7.59
N VAL A 101 -7.77 -6.60 7.16
CA VAL A 101 -8.62 -6.12 6.07
C VAL A 101 -7.81 -6.22 4.78
N ALA A 102 -8.30 -7.01 3.83
CA ALA A 102 -7.64 -7.22 2.55
C ALA A 102 -7.82 -6.04 1.61
N ALA A 103 -6.74 -5.61 0.97
CA ALA A 103 -6.83 -4.88 -0.29
C ALA A 103 -6.96 -5.89 -1.44
N PRO A 104 -7.94 -5.74 -2.32
CA PRO A 104 -8.07 -6.64 -3.47
C PRO A 104 -6.90 -6.42 -4.43
N ILE A 105 -6.36 -7.52 -4.95
CA ILE A 105 -5.36 -7.46 -6.01
C ILE A 105 -6.07 -7.10 -7.30
N ALA A 106 -5.55 -6.10 -8.00
CA ALA A 106 -6.09 -5.69 -9.29
C ALA A 106 -5.97 -6.83 -10.32
N THR A 107 -7.07 -7.07 -11.01
CA THR A 107 -7.13 -8.06 -12.09
C THR A 107 -6.94 -7.43 -13.48
N LYS A 108 -6.87 -6.10 -13.52
CA LYS A 108 -6.74 -5.33 -14.75
C LYS A 108 -5.66 -4.26 -14.55
N GLU A 109 -4.82 -4.11 -15.54
CA GLU A 109 -3.80 -3.06 -15.55
C GLU A 109 -4.43 -1.69 -15.74
N SER A 110 -3.87 -0.69 -15.07
CA SER A 110 -4.22 0.71 -15.28
C SER A 110 -3.42 1.29 -16.45
N ALA A 111 -3.96 2.34 -17.06
CA ALA A 111 -3.37 3.03 -18.20
C ALA A 111 -3.05 4.49 -17.87
N ALA A 112 -2.24 5.12 -18.70
CA ALA A 112 -2.04 6.57 -18.64
C ALA A 112 -3.38 7.30 -18.80
N GLY A 113 -3.61 8.31 -17.98
CA GLY A 113 -4.88 9.05 -17.89
C GLY A 113 -5.88 8.50 -16.88
N ASP A 114 -5.66 7.27 -16.34
CA ASP A 114 -6.51 6.74 -15.29
C ASP A 114 -6.30 7.51 -13.98
N LYS A 115 -7.39 7.71 -13.26
CA LYS A 115 -7.37 8.29 -11.91
C LYS A 115 -7.17 7.21 -10.86
N VAL A 116 -6.26 7.46 -9.94
CA VAL A 116 -5.93 6.56 -8.83
C VAL A 116 -5.96 7.31 -7.50
N TRP A 117 -6.07 6.56 -6.42
CA TRP A 117 -6.00 7.10 -5.07
C TRP A 117 -4.71 6.62 -4.41
N LEU A 118 -3.91 7.55 -3.94
CA LEU A 118 -2.80 7.27 -3.04
C LEU A 118 -3.34 7.22 -1.61
N VAL A 119 -3.13 6.07 -0.96
CA VAL A 119 -3.66 5.79 0.37
C VAL A 119 -2.49 5.54 1.32
N PRO A 120 -1.95 6.60 1.96
CA PRO A 120 -0.88 6.43 2.92
C PRO A 120 -1.40 5.83 4.22
N TYR A 121 -0.49 5.20 4.97
CA TYR A 121 -0.78 4.77 6.32
C TYR A 121 -1.13 5.96 7.23
N SER A 122 -2.18 5.83 8.01
CA SER A 122 -2.57 6.81 9.02
C SER A 122 -3.41 6.18 10.13
N ILE A 123 -3.05 6.43 11.38
CA ILE A 123 -3.81 5.98 12.55
C ILE A 123 -5.01 6.90 12.83
N LYS A 124 -4.83 8.20 12.65
CA LYS A 124 -5.82 9.19 13.13
C LYS A 124 -6.88 9.54 12.09
N LYS A 125 -6.45 9.92 10.90
CA LYS A 125 -7.32 10.34 9.81
C LYS A 125 -6.65 10.01 8.49
N PRO A 126 -7.24 9.13 7.68
CA PRO A 126 -6.69 8.84 6.38
C PRO A 126 -6.63 10.11 5.54
N ALA A 127 -5.47 10.40 4.99
CA ALA A 127 -5.28 11.43 3.98
C ALA A 127 -5.16 10.73 2.64
N TYR A 128 -6.21 10.81 1.82
CA TYR A 128 -6.14 10.27 0.45
C TYR A 128 -5.82 11.40 -0.51
N GLN A 129 -5.04 11.08 -1.50
CA GLN A 129 -4.73 11.97 -2.59
C GLN A 129 -5.13 11.31 -3.91
N GLN A 130 -5.91 12.00 -4.73
CA GLN A 130 -6.23 11.54 -6.06
C GLN A 130 -5.14 12.04 -7.02
N GLU A 131 -4.64 11.14 -7.83
CA GLU A 131 -3.61 11.42 -8.83
C GLU A 131 -4.00 10.83 -10.18
N ASP A 132 -3.50 11.42 -11.24
CA ASP A 132 -3.61 10.86 -12.58
C ASP A 132 -2.32 10.05 -12.89
N ILE A 133 -2.48 8.92 -13.54
CA ILE A 133 -1.33 8.19 -14.10
C ILE A 133 -0.86 8.97 -15.34
N SER A 134 0.33 9.57 -15.25
CA SER A 134 0.90 10.33 -16.37
C SER A 134 1.52 9.44 -17.44
N SER A 135 2.17 8.34 -17.01
CA SER A 135 2.70 7.33 -17.94
C SER A 135 2.77 5.96 -17.29
N VAL A 136 2.85 4.95 -18.12
CA VAL A 136 3.11 3.55 -17.73
C VAL A 136 4.40 3.13 -18.40
N GLU A 137 5.42 2.86 -17.61
CA GLU A 137 6.75 2.47 -18.07
C GLU A 137 6.99 0.99 -17.83
N LYS A 138 7.83 0.38 -18.64
CA LYS A 138 8.20 -1.03 -18.47
C LYS A 138 9.58 -1.18 -17.86
N PHE A 139 9.66 -1.92 -16.78
CA PHE A 139 10.91 -2.32 -16.19
C PHE A 139 11.34 -3.69 -16.74
N LYS A 140 12.49 -3.74 -17.39
CA LYS A 140 13.07 -4.96 -17.99
C LYS A 140 12.07 -5.77 -18.84
N THR A 141 11.19 -5.08 -19.56
CA THR A 141 10.16 -5.66 -20.46
C THR A 141 9.09 -6.52 -19.80
N THR A 142 9.14 -6.76 -18.49
CA THR A 142 8.27 -7.72 -17.79
C THR A 142 7.26 -7.06 -16.86
N TYR A 143 7.65 -5.95 -16.20
CA TYR A 143 6.80 -5.28 -15.21
C TYR A 143 6.52 -3.85 -15.60
N ASN A 144 5.28 -3.42 -15.32
CA ASN A 144 4.89 -2.04 -15.47
C ASN A 144 5.09 -1.30 -14.14
N TYR A 145 5.54 -0.05 -14.21
CA TYR A 145 5.45 0.89 -13.11
C TYR A 145 4.74 2.15 -13.58
N TYR A 146 4.05 2.78 -12.66
CA TYR A 146 3.20 3.93 -12.93
C TYR A 146 3.88 5.21 -12.46
N ILE A 147 3.86 6.23 -13.31
CA ILE A 147 4.30 7.57 -12.97
C ILE A 147 3.06 8.43 -12.75
N PHE A 148 2.98 9.06 -11.58
CA PHE A 148 1.87 9.93 -11.23
C PHE A 148 2.20 11.38 -11.55
N SER A 149 1.18 12.13 -11.96
CA SER A 149 1.31 13.58 -12.11
C SER A 149 1.25 14.20 -10.72
N ASN A 150 2.27 14.98 -10.37
CA ASN A 150 2.16 15.86 -9.22
C ASN A 150 1.18 16.96 -9.58
N SER A 151 0.03 16.98 -8.95
CA SER A 151 -0.95 18.07 -9.05
C SER A 151 -0.60 19.22 -8.11
#